data_9c2981503fa6fe2cb0029cbe917ccf3f
#
_entry.id   9c2981503fa6fe2cb0029cbe917ccf3f
#
_cell.length_a   1.000
_cell.length_b   1.000
_cell.length_c   1.000
_cell.angle_alpha   90.00
_cell.angle_beta   90.00
_cell.angle_gamma   90.00
#
_symmetry.space_group_name_H-M   'P 1'
#
loop_
_entity.id
_entity.type
_entity.pdbx_description
1 polymer ?
#
loop_
_entity_poly.entity_id
_entity_poly.type
_entity_poly.pdbx_seq_one_letter_code
_entity_poly.pdbx_strand_id
1 'polypeptide(L)'
;MYHDGEDYALARCDLSTGQFAACAFQGEGAQAKLLNQLSAWLPSEAILSPGAESQEEVTAFLRDRLDCLCQPGQDGPFRTDRARKALISCGLWLEEEPLPPEGSRKLLGFRAAGALADYLAQTQKTDLSHLGPLVLEEEPEGQYMELDLTARRNLELTETLRNQEKRGSLLWVLDRTRTAMGHRMIRAWIERPLRAPGRITRRQDAVGTP
;
A
#
# COMPACT_ATOMS: atom_id res chain seq x y z
N MET A 1 3.50 -6.03 6.96
CA MET A 1 2.21 -6.75 6.81
C MET A 1 1.89 -7.46 8.12
N TYR A 2 0.64 -7.41 8.55
CA TYR A 2 0.12 -8.03 9.76
C TYR A 2 -1.04 -8.97 9.40
N HIS A 3 -1.13 -10.12 10.08
CA HIS A 3 -2.20 -11.09 9.90
C HIS A 3 -2.66 -11.59 11.28
N ASP A 4 -3.97 -11.70 11.46
CA ASP A 4 -4.62 -12.17 12.68
C ASP A 4 -5.96 -12.84 12.33
N GLY A 5 -6.06 -14.16 12.56
CA GLY A 5 -7.23 -14.94 12.19
C GLY A 5 -7.48 -15.00 10.68
N GLU A 6 -8.55 -14.34 10.22
CA GLU A 6 -8.88 -14.20 8.79
C GLU A 6 -8.57 -12.79 8.26
N ASP A 7 -8.05 -11.91 9.11
CA ASP A 7 -7.86 -10.51 8.82
C ASP A 7 -6.42 -10.20 8.42
N TYR A 8 -6.26 -9.30 7.47
CA TYR A 8 -4.95 -8.82 6.99
C TYR A 8 -4.85 -7.31 7.09
N ALA A 9 -3.66 -6.82 7.40
CA ALA A 9 -3.38 -5.40 7.33
C ALA A 9 -2.04 -5.14 6.64
N LEU A 10 -2.01 -4.07 5.87
CA LEU A 10 -0.83 -3.57 5.18
C LEU A 10 -0.52 -2.15 5.63
N ALA A 11 0.76 -1.86 5.79
CA ALA A 11 1.27 -0.50 5.83
C ALA A 11 2.33 -0.33 4.76
N ARG A 12 2.40 0.85 4.18
CA ARG A 12 3.42 1.23 3.20
C ARG A 12 4.08 2.55 3.56
N CYS A 13 5.34 2.64 3.20
CA CYS A 13 6.09 3.88 3.21
C CYS A 13 6.76 4.07 1.84
N ASP A 14 6.58 5.21 1.23
CA ASP A 14 7.39 5.65 0.10
C ASP A 14 8.31 6.77 0.59
N LEU A 15 9.56 6.39 0.88
CA LEU A 15 10.59 7.31 1.38
C LEU A 15 10.87 8.48 0.44
N SER A 16 10.60 8.31 -0.86
CA SER A 16 10.89 9.36 -1.85
C SER A 16 9.81 10.44 -1.93
N THR A 17 8.57 10.09 -1.59
CA THR A 17 7.43 11.02 -1.59
C THR A 17 6.98 11.42 -0.19
N GLY A 18 7.50 10.75 0.84
CA GLY A 18 7.06 10.93 2.21
C GLY A 18 5.67 10.34 2.50
N GLN A 19 5.10 9.55 1.61
CA GLN A 19 3.79 8.94 1.83
C GLN A 19 3.87 7.79 2.82
N PHE A 20 3.02 7.85 3.85
CA PHE A 20 2.88 6.80 4.85
C PHE A 20 1.39 6.46 5.01
N ALA A 21 1.02 5.23 4.63
CA ALA A 21 -0.37 4.82 4.61
C ALA A 21 -0.55 3.38 5.08
N ALA A 22 -1.74 3.06 5.61
CA ALA A 22 -2.10 1.70 5.97
C ALA A 22 -3.56 1.41 5.67
N CYS A 23 -3.85 0.15 5.36
CA CYS A 23 -5.19 -0.38 5.15
C CYS A 23 -5.32 -1.78 5.75
N ALA A 24 -6.54 -2.25 5.92
CA ALA A 24 -6.82 -3.59 6.37
C ALA A 24 -8.02 -4.21 5.65
N PHE A 25 -8.00 -5.52 5.53
CA PHE A 25 -8.99 -6.35 4.88
C PHE A 25 -9.51 -7.37 5.88
N GLN A 26 -10.83 -7.46 6.04
CA GLN A 26 -11.48 -8.34 7.01
C GLN A 26 -12.52 -9.24 6.33
N GLY A 27 -12.65 -10.45 6.87
CA GLY A 27 -13.67 -11.41 6.48
C GLY A 27 -13.40 -12.09 5.13
N GLU A 28 -14.45 -12.64 4.54
CA GLU A 28 -14.38 -13.42 3.31
C GLU A 28 -13.74 -12.61 2.16
N GLY A 29 -12.76 -13.23 1.49
CA GLY A 29 -12.02 -12.58 0.40
C GLY A 29 -10.92 -11.59 0.83
N ALA A 30 -10.65 -11.44 2.12
CA ALA A 30 -9.60 -10.53 2.62
C ALA A 30 -8.23 -10.83 2.01
N GLN A 31 -7.88 -12.11 1.84
CA GLN A 31 -6.62 -12.50 1.20
C GLN A 31 -6.55 -12.08 -0.27
N ALA A 32 -7.61 -12.26 -1.04
CA ALA A 32 -7.64 -11.85 -2.45
C ALA A 32 -7.49 -10.33 -2.59
N LYS A 33 -8.13 -9.56 -1.71
CA LYS A 33 -8.00 -8.10 -1.65
C LYS A 33 -6.58 -7.68 -1.26
N LEU A 34 -5.97 -8.38 -0.30
CA LEU A 34 -4.58 -8.19 0.07
C LEU A 34 -3.65 -8.38 -1.13
N LEU A 35 -3.77 -9.50 -1.86
CA LEU A 35 -2.94 -9.80 -3.04
C LEU A 35 -3.11 -8.75 -4.14
N ASN A 36 -4.34 -8.28 -4.38
CA ASN A 36 -4.62 -7.19 -5.29
C ASN A 36 -3.95 -5.88 -4.85
N GLN A 37 -3.98 -5.57 -3.55
CA GLN A 37 -3.34 -4.37 -3.02
C GLN A 37 -1.81 -4.45 -3.09
N LEU A 38 -1.22 -5.60 -2.78
CA LEU A 38 0.22 -5.84 -2.94
C LEU A 38 0.66 -5.68 -4.40
N SER A 39 -0.14 -6.19 -5.34
CA SER A 39 0.09 -6.02 -6.78
C SER A 39 0.04 -4.56 -7.22
N ALA A 40 -0.76 -3.73 -6.56
CA ALA A 40 -0.85 -2.30 -6.85
C ALA A 40 0.31 -1.50 -6.24
N TRP A 41 0.82 -1.92 -5.09
CA TRP A 41 1.89 -1.22 -4.40
C TRP A 41 3.28 -1.63 -4.84
N LEU A 42 3.44 -2.87 -5.33
CA LEU A 42 4.71 -3.45 -5.79
C LEU A 42 5.85 -3.22 -4.78
N PRO A 43 5.73 -3.73 -3.55
CA PRO A 43 6.75 -3.52 -2.54
C PRO A 43 8.06 -4.20 -2.93
N SER A 44 9.18 -3.51 -2.77
CA SER A 44 10.52 -4.09 -2.92
C SER A 44 10.96 -4.85 -1.66
N GLU A 45 10.42 -4.47 -0.50
CA GLU A 45 10.71 -5.08 0.79
C GLU A 45 9.44 -5.16 1.64
N ALA A 46 9.26 -6.24 2.38
CA ALA A 46 8.11 -6.45 3.27
C ALA A 46 8.54 -7.06 4.60
N ILE A 47 8.06 -6.48 5.70
CA ILE A 47 8.19 -7.03 7.04
C ILE A 47 6.90 -7.78 7.36
N LEU A 48 7.02 -9.03 7.75
CA LEU A 48 5.89 -9.93 7.98
C LEU A 48 5.75 -10.21 9.47
N SER A 49 4.54 -10.05 10.03
CA SER A 49 4.27 -10.60 11.36
C SER A 49 4.39 -12.13 11.32
N PRO A 50 4.63 -12.81 12.45
CA PRO A 50 4.68 -14.28 12.50
C PRO A 50 3.44 -14.94 11.90
N GLY A 51 2.25 -14.40 12.15
CA GLY A 51 1.01 -14.85 11.52
C GLY A 51 1.00 -14.65 10.00
N ALA A 52 1.55 -13.54 9.51
CA ALA A 52 1.65 -13.27 8.08
C ALA A 52 2.71 -14.14 7.39
N GLU A 53 3.82 -14.43 8.07
CA GLU A 53 4.88 -15.30 7.58
C GLU A 53 4.39 -16.74 7.37
N SER A 54 3.48 -17.22 8.22
CA SER A 54 2.87 -18.55 8.12
C SER A 54 1.89 -18.71 6.95
N GLN A 55 1.50 -17.60 6.27
CA GLN A 55 0.61 -17.64 5.11
C GLN A 55 1.41 -17.95 3.84
N GLU A 56 1.55 -19.22 3.51
CA GLU A 56 2.40 -19.72 2.42
C GLU A 56 2.05 -19.10 1.06
N GLU A 57 0.75 -18.98 0.73
CA GLU A 57 0.30 -18.38 -0.53
C GLU A 57 0.70 -16.91 -0.65
N VAL A 58 0.58 -16.14 0.44
CA VAL A 58 0.93 -14.72 0.46
C VAL A 58 2.44 -14.52 0.38
N THR A 59 3.20 -15.32 1.11
CA THR A 59 4.68 -15.24 1.10
C THR A 59 5.25 -15.69 -0.23
N ALA A 60 4.70 -16.74 -0.85
CA ALA A 60 5.06 -17.15 -2.21
C ALA A 60 4.73 -16.06 -3.23
N PHE A 61 3.56 -15.43 -3.11
CA PHE A 61 3.18 -14.32 -3.99
C PHE A 61 4.17 -13.15 -3.90
N LEU A 62 4.55 -12.74 -2.69
CA LEU A 62 5.52 -11.65 -2.48
C LEU A 62 6.88 -11.98 -3.11
N ARG A 63 7.40 -13.20 -2.88
CA ARG A 63 8.73 -13.62 -3.36
C ARG A 63 8.73 -13.90 -4.86
N ASP A 64 7.81 -14.76 -5.33
CA ASP A 64 7.87 -15.34 -6.67
C ASP A 64 7.23 -14.45 -7.74
N ARG A 65 6.25 -13.62 -7.34
CA ARG A 65 5.50 -12.76 -8.27
C ARG A 65 5.94 -11.30 -8.22
N LEU A 66 6.31 -10.82 -7.04
CA LEU A 66 6.67 -9.40 -6.85
C LEU A 66 8.18 -9.19 -6.67
N ASP A 67 8.97 -10.27 -6.60
CA ASP A 67 10.43 -10.20 -6.31
C ASP A 67 10.71 -9.38 -5.04
N CYS A 68 9.83 -9.53 -4.04
CA CYS A 68 9.86 -8.75 -2.81
C CYS A 68 10.75 -9.43 -1.77
N LEU A 69 11.67 -8.68 -1.18
CA LEU A 69 12.48 -9.15 -0.06
C LEU A 69 11.60 -9.26 1.19
N CYS A 70 11.31 -10.49 1.63
CA CYS A 70 10.52 -10.73 2.84
C CYS A 70 11.41 -10.89 4.05
N GLN A 71 11.16 -10.07 5.08
CA GLN A 71 11.85 -10.15 6.37
C GLN A 71 10.88 -10.60 7.47
N PRO A 72 11.30 -11.57 8.31
CA PRO A 72 10.50 -11.98 9.46
C PRO A 72 10.45 -10.84 10.49
N GLY A 73 9.25 -10.53 10.94
CA GLY A 73 9.01 -9.57 12.01
C GLY A 73 8.69 -10.28 13.33
N GLN A 74 8.90 -9.58 14.43
CA GLN A 74 8.48 -10.04 15.76
C GLN A 74 7.07 -9.55 16.07
N ASP A 75 6.32 -10.23 16.95
CA ASP A 75 4.97 -9.82 17.35
C ASP A 75 4.94 -8.48 18.09
N GLY A 76 6.00 -8.18 18.86
CA GLY A 76 6.06 -7.00 19.72
C GLY A 76 5.71 -5.68 19.02
N PRO A 77 6.33 -5.35 17.89
CA PRO A 77 6.04 -4.11 17.14
C PRO A 77 4.60 -3.98 16.64
N PHE A 78 3.90 -5.10 16.43
CA PHE A 78 2.49 -5.11 15.98
C PHE A 78 1.48 -4.94 17.12
N ARG A 79 1.91 -4.86 18.38
CA ARG A 79 1.02 -4.57 19.52
C ARG A 79 0.62 -3.09 19.50
N THR A 80 -0.64 -2.82 19.84
CA THR A 80 -1.22 -1.45 19.79
C THR A 80 -0.41 -0.44 20.60
N ASP A 81 0.06 -0.82 21.82
CA ASP A 81 0.86 0.04 22.69
C ASP A 81 2.23 0.39 22.09
N ARG A 82 2.88 -0.57 21.44
CA ARG A 82 4.15 -0.38 20.74
C ARG A 82 3.97 0.40 19.45
N ALA A 83 2.95 0.05 18.67
CA ALA A 83 2.61 0.74 17.44
C ALA A 83 2.38 2.23 17.69
N ARG A 84 1.61 2.59 18.74
CA ARG A 84 1.38 3.98 19.12
C ARG A 84 2.69 4.71 19.44
N LYS A 85 3.54 4.11 20.26
CA LYS A 85 4.82 4.72 20.63
C LYS A 85 5.71 4.97 19.41
N ALA A 86 5.83 3.97 18.52
CA ALA A 86 6.63 4.08 17.32
C ALA A 86 6.11 5.19 16.38
N LEU A 87 4.79 5.24 16.15
CA LEU A 87 4.17 6.26 15.30
C LEU A 87 4.34 7.67 15.85
N ILE A 88 4.16 7.86 17.16
CA ILE A 88 4.38 9.16 17.82
C ILE A 88 5.85 9.58 17.73
N SER A 89 6.78 8.65 18.03
CA SER A 89 8.21 8.96 18.00
C SER A 89 8.72 9.34 16.61
N CYS A 90 8.08 8.83 15.55
CA CYS A 90 8.37 9.18 14.16
C CYS A 90 7.59 10.39 13.65
N GLY A 91 6.74 11.04 14.47
CA GLY A 91 5.91 12.18 14.06
C GLY A 91 4.77 11.82 13.11
N LEU A 92 4.41 10.54 13.01
CA LEU A 92 3.38 10.03 12.10
C LEU A 92 1.97 10.01 12.71
N TRP A 93 1.87 10.19 14.03
CA TRP A 93 0.64 10.23 14.82
C TRP A 93 0.78 11.21 15.98
N LEU A 94 -0.28 11.94 16.29
CA LEU A 94 -0.26 12.88 17.39
C LEU A 94 -0.58 12.19 18.73
N GLU A 95 0.00 12.67 19.82
CA GLU A 95 -0.21 12.08 21.14
C GLU A 95 -1.65 12.23 21.64
N GLU A 96 -2.30 13.33 21.28
CA GLU A 96 -3.70 13.61 21.63
C GLU A 96 -4.69 12.89 20.73
N GLU A 97 -4.24 12.31 19.63
CA GLU A 97 -5.12 11.64 18.68
C GLU A 97 -5.64 10.31 19.25
N PRO A 98 -6.97 10.09 19.24
CA PRO A 98 -7.54 8.87 19.80
C PRO A 98 -7.15 7.65 18.98
N LEU A 99 -6.90 6.54 19.67
CA LEU A 99 -6.69 5.27 18.99
C LEU A 99 -7.94 4.84 18.19
N PRO A 100 -7.75 4.17 17.05
CA PRO A 100 -8.86 3.56 16.36
C PRO A 100 -9.60 2.55 17.28
N PRO A 101 -10.93 2.39 17.12
CA PRO A 101 -11.73 1.49 17.95
C PRO A 101 -11.24 0.03 17.87
N GLU A 102 -11.33 -0.68 18.99
CA GLU A 102 -11.02 -2.13 19.05
C GLU A 102 -11.84 -2.91 18.02
N GLY A 103 -11.19 -3.90 17.37
CA GLY A 103 -11.80 -4.72 16.32
C GLY A 103 -12.03 -4.01 14.99
N SER A 104 -11.69 -2.72 14.87
CA SER A 104 -11.85 -1.99 13.61
C SER A 104 -10.73 -2.29 12.61
N ARG A 105 -11.05 -2.20 11.32
CA ARG A 105 -10.05 -2.25 10.24
C ARG A 105 -8.95 -1.21 10.44
N LYS A 106 -9.32 -0.03 10.92
CA LYS A 106 -8.37 1.05 11.21
C LYS A 106 -7.34 0.65 12.26
N LEU A 107 -7.74 -0.08 13.30
CA LEU A 107 -6.81 -0.55 14.33
C LEU A 107 -5.83 -1.59 13.79
N LEU A 108 -6.28 -2.49 12.93
CA LEU A 108 -5.38 -3.44 12.27
C LEU A 108 -4.35 -2.73 11.38
N GLY A 109 -4.79 -1.77 10.57
CA GLY A 109 -3.91 -0.92 9.77
C GLY A 109 -2.93 -0.12 10.63
N PHE A 110 -3.40 0.43 11.74
CA PHE A 110 -2.58 1.17 12.71
C PHE A 110 -1.47 0.28 13.31
N ARG A 111 -1.77 -0.97 13.67
CA ARG A 111 -0.79 -1.94 14.17
C ARG A 111 0.28 -2.26 13.12
N ALA A 112 -0.13 -2.48 11.87
CA ALA A 112 0.80 -2.71 10.77
C ALA A 112 1.68 -1.46 10.50
N ALA A 113 1.10 -0.25 10.58
CA ALA A 113 1.81 1.00 10.44
C ALA A 113 2.85 1.21 11.55
N GLY A 114 2.50 0.90 12.79
CA GLY A 114 3.40 0.99 13.92
C GLY A 114 4.63 0.08 13.79
N ALA A 115 4.42 -1.16 13.33
CA ALA A 115 5.53 -2.07 13.09
C ALA A 115 6.46 -1.59 11.96
N LEU A 116 5.89 -0.98 10.92
CA LEU A 116 6.68 -0.38 9.83
C LEU A 116 7.47 0.83 10.34
N ALA A 117 6.85 1.71 11.15
CA ALA A 117 7.53 2.86 11.75
C ALA A 117 8.69 2.43 12.67
N ASP A 118 8.48 1.41 13.50
CA ASP A 118 9.52 0.84 14.37
C ASP A 118 10.70 0.30 13.55
N TYR A 119 10.42 -0.43 12.48
CA TYR A 119 11.46 -0.93 11.57
C TYR A 119 12.24 0.20 10.89
N LEU A 120 11.55 1.20 10.37
CA LEU A 120 12.20 2.34 9.73
C LEU A 120 13.09 3.11 10.71
N ALA A 121 12.63 3.31 11.96
CA ALA A 121 13.42 3.96 12.99
C ALA A 121 14.71 3.20 13.34
N GLN A 122 14.68 1.86 13.27
CA GLN A 122 15.84 1.02 13.56
C GLN A 122 16.82 0.90 12.38
N THR A 123 16.32 0.89 11.15
CA THR A 123 17.11 0.63 9.94
C THR A 123 17.57 1.89 9.23
N GLN A 124 16.73 2.93 9.22
CA GLN A 124 17.04 4.20 8.61
C GLN A 124 17.77 5.08 9.62
N LYS A 125 19.05 5.30 9.41
CA LYS A 125 19.85 6.26 10.21
C LYS A 125 19.54 7.73 9.84
N THR A 126 18.62 7.95 8.93
CA THR A 126 18.25 9.26 8.39
C THR A 126 17.02 9.77 9.11
N ASP A 127 16.91 11.08 9.27
CA ASP A 127 15.73 11.76 9.79
C ASP A 127 14.48 11.41 8.98
N LEU A 128 13.44 10.91 9.65
CA LEU A 128 12.14 10.56 9.07
C LEU A 128 11.15 11.76 9.04
N SER A 129 11.60 12.95 9.38
CA SER A 129 10.76 14.18 9.46
C SER A 129 10.11 14.57 8.12
N HIS A 130 10.60 14.05 7.00
CA HIS A 130 10.01 14.26 5.69
C HIS A 130 8.78 13.38 5.42
N LEU A 131 8.50 12.40 6.28
CA LEU A 131 7.30 11.57 6.17
C LEU A 131 6.07 12.36 6.59
N GLY A 132 5.02 12.28 5.77
CA GLY A 132 3.72 12.83 6.11
C GLY A 132 3.00 12.00 7.19
N PRO A 133 1.90 12.53 7.76
CA PRO A 133 1.14 11.82 8.78
C PRO A 133 0.59 10.49 8.24
N LEU A 134 0.36 9.54 9.15
CA LEU A 134 -0.25 8.26 8.80
C LEU A 134 -1.65 8.46 8.21
N VAL A 135 -1.86 7.96 7.01
CA VAL A 135 -3.16 7.89 6.36
C VAL A 135 -3.72 6.47 6.54
N LEU A 136 -4.76 6.33 7.39
CA LEU A 136 -5.51 5.08 7.49
C LEU A 136 -6.53 5.03 6.34
N GLU A 137 -6.15 4.34 5.27
CA GLU A 137 -7.02 4.17 4.10
C GLU A 137 -8.19 3.25 4.49
N GLU A 138 -9.40 3.78 4.40
CA GLU A 138 -10.58 2.92 4.35
C GLU A 138 -10.63 2.35 2.93
N GLU A 139 -10.90 1.05 2.82
CA GLU A 139 -11.19 0.46 1.52
C GLU A 139 -12.45 1.19 1.00
N PRO A 140 -12.34 2.05 -0.01
CA PRO A 140 -13.51 2.72 -0.53
C PRO A 140 -14.24 1.72 -1.41
N GLU A 141 -15.16 0.97 -0.81
CA GLU A 141 -16.03 0.08 -1.56
C GLU A 141 -16.63 0.86 -2.74
N GLY A 142 -16.33 0.41 -3.93
CA GLY A 142 -16.87 0.99 -5.16
C GLY A 142 -16.23 2.30 -5.66
N GLN A 143 -15.21 2.85 -5.02
CA GLN A 143 -14.57 4.09 -5.48
C GLN A 143 -13.66 3.89 -6.69
N TYR A 144 -12.95 2.76 -6.72
CA TYR A 144 -12.06 2.37 -7.80
C TYR A 144 -12.58 1.11 -8.49
N MET A 145 -12.18 0.93 -9.73
CA MET A 145 -12.38 -0.33 -10.44
C MET A 145 -11.40 -1.36 -9.87
N GLU A 146 -11.93 -2.47 -9.42
CA GLU A 146 -11.11 -3.60 -8.99
C GLU A 146 -10.55 -4.28 -10.24
N LEU A 147 -9.26 -4.16 -10.41
CA LEU A 147 -8.50 -4.87 -11.43
C LEU A 147 -7.60 -5.86 -10.71
N ASP A 148 -7.90 -7.14 -10.83
CA ASP A 148 -7.02 -8.18 -10.33
C ASP A 148 -5.70 -8.25 -11.13
N LEU A 149 -4.74 -9.01 -10.64
CA LEU A 149 -3.44 -9.16 -11.28
C LEU A 149 -3.57 -9.68 -12.72
N THR A 150 -4.51 -10.61 -12.94
CA THR A 150 -4.76 -11.22 -14.25
C THR A 150 -5.32 -10.20 -15.23
N ALA A 151 -6.30 -9.40 -14.81
CA ALA A 151 -6.85 -8.32 -15.62
C ALA A 151 -5.79 -7.27 -15.98
N ARG A 152 -4.98 -6.83 -15.00
CA ARG A 152 -3.90 -5.86 -15.25
C ARG A 152 -2.89 -6.37 -16.27
N ARG A 153 -2.49 -7.64 -16.14
CA ARG A 153 -1.56 -8.30 -17.05
C ARG A 153 -2.17 -8.48 -18.44
N ASN A 154 -3.40 -8.99 -18.53
CA ASN A 154 -4.06 -9.24 -19.82
C ASN A 154 -4.37 -7.94 -20.59
N LEU A 155 -4.62 -6.84 -19.89
CA LEU A 155 -4.81 -5.51 -20.48
C LEU A 155 -3.49 -4.79 -20.78
N GLU A 156 -2.34 -5.41 -20.46
CA GLU A 156 -1.01 -4.83 -20.67
C GLU A 156 -0.92 -3.38 -20.15
N LEU A 157 -1.42 -3.15 -18.95
CA LEU A 157 -1.55 -1.77 -18.42
C LEU A 157 -0.20 -1.10 -18.20
N THR A 158 0.77 -1.82 -17.63
CA THR A 158 2.09 -1.27 -17.27
C THR A 158 3.26 -1.93 -17.97
N GLU A 159 3.06 -3.17 -18.44
CA GLU A 159 4.06 -3.98 -19.15
C GLU A 159 3.38 -4.93 -20.14
N THR A 160 4.11 -5.35 -21.16
CA THR A 160 3.61 -6.29 -22.18
C THR A 160 3.61 -7.72 -21.67
N LEU A 161 2.66 -8.54 -22.14
CA LEU A 161 2.53 -9.97 -21.78
C LEU A 161 3.77 -10.80 -22.16
N ARG A 162 4.33 -10.51 -23.33
CA ARG A 162 5.36 -11.34 -23.93
C ARG A 162 6.74 -11.12 -23.33
N ASN A 163 7.12 -9.85 -23.17
CA ASN A 163 8.50 -9.49 -22.83
C ASN A 163 8.60 -8.83 -21.45
N GLN A 164 7.46 -8.56 -20.77
CA GLN A 164 7.41 -7.80 -19.51
C GLN A 164 8.12 -6.43 -19.62
N GLU A 165 8.05 -5.82 -20.80
CA GLU A 165 8.64 -4.52 -21.07
C GLU A 165 7.59 -3.40 -20.98
N LYS A 166 8.01 -2.23 -20.50
CA LYS A 166 7.15 -1.04 -20.48
C LYS A 166 6.73 -0.62 -21.90
N ARG A 167 7.63 -0.77 -22.88
CA ARG A 167 7.38 -0.38 -24.28
C ARG A 167 6.29 -1.26 -24.90
N GLY A 168 5.22 -0.62 -25.36
CA GLY A 168 4.06 -1.28 -25.93
C GLY A 168 2.88 -1.40 -24.96
N SER A 169 3.07 -1.13 -23.65
CA SER A 169 1.98 -1.11 -22.67
C SER A 169 1.13 0.16 -22.78
N LEU A 170 -0.08 0.14 -22.16
CA LEU A 170 -0.93 1.33 -22.06
C LEU A 170 -0.21 2.50 -21.40
N LEU A 171 0.52 2.24 -20.31
CA LEU A 171 1.34 3.23 -19.61
C LEU A 171 2.37 3.88 -20.56
N TRP A 172 3.03 3.10 -21.41
CA TRP A 172 4.01 3.64 -22.34
C TRP A 172 3.39 4.60 -23.35
N VAL A 173 2.17 4.33 -23.79
CA VAL A 173 1.44 5.20 -24.74
C VAL A 173 0.99 6.51 -24.08
N LEU A 174 0.44 6.42 -22.87
CA LEU A 174 -0.18 7.55 -22.18
C LEU A 174 0.81 8.41 -21.40
N ASP A 175 1.94 7.86 -20.97
CA ASP A 175 2.92 8.57 -20.16
C ASP A 175 3.69 9.60 -21.00
N ARG A 176 3.24 10.85 -20.93
CA ARG A 176 3.89 12.03 -21.50
C ARG A 176 4.47 12.95 -20.42
N THR A 177 4.54 12.46 -19.20
CA THR A 177 5.01 13.26 -18.06
C THR A 177 6.49 13.55 -18.15
N ARG A 178 6.90 14.70 -17.58
CA ARG A 178 8.29 15.17 -17.60
C ARG A 178 8.98 15.04 -16.21
N THR A 179 8.20 14.65 -15.20
CA THR A 179 8.69 14.54 -13.82
C THR A 179 8.47 13.14 -13.27
N ALA A 180 9.33 12.70 -12.36
CA ALA A 180 9.18 11.42 -11.69
C ALA A 180 7.84 11.33 -10.92
N MET A 181 7.38 12.43 -10.32
CA MET A 181 6.09 12.49 -9.62
C MET A 181 4.92 12.32 -10.59
N GLY A 182 4.95 13.00 -11.74
CA GLY A 182 3.95 12.86 -12.79
C GLY A 182 3.88 11.43 -13.31
N HIS A 183 5.04 10.80 -13.55
CA HIS A 183 5.12 9.40 -13.95
C HIS A 183 4.45 8.45 -12.94
N ARG A 184 4.71 8.63 -11.65
CA ARG A 184 4.09 7.83 -10.60
C ARG A 184 2.57 8.06 -10.52
N MET A 185 2.14 9.30 -10.66
CA MET A 185 0.73 9.65 -10.62
C MET A 185 -0.05 9.01 -11.78
N ILE A 186 0.42 9.10 -13.02
CA ILE A 186 -0.27 8.50 -14.18
C ILE A 186 -0.29 6.97 -14.06
N ARG A 187 0.79 6.35 -13.58
CA ARG A 187 0.83 4.92 -13.31
C ARG A 187 -0.24 4.52 -12.29
N ALA A 188 -0.32 5.22 -11.15
CA ALA A 188 -1.32 4.98 -10.13
C ALA A 188 -2.76 5.14 -10.65
N TRP A 189 -3.01 6.09 -11.55
CA TRP A 189 -4.33 6.29 -12.15
C TRP A 189 -4.72 5.18 -13.11
N ILE A 190 -3.77 4.63 -13.85
CA ILE A 190 -3.99 3.49 -14.76
C ILE A 190 -4.25 2.21 -13.95
N GLU A 191 -3.49 1.98 -12.88
CA GLU A 191 -3.61 0.79 -12.05
C GLU A 191 -4.86 0.79 -11.16
N ARG A 192 -5.38 1.98 -10.80
CA ARG A 192 -6.57 2.16 -9.95
C ARG A 192 -7.54 3.17 -10.58
N PRO A 193 -8.28 2.80 -11.65
CA PRO A 193 -9.23 3.69 -12.32
C PRO A 193 -10.39 4.05 -11.39
N LEU A 194 -10.81 5.31 -11.42
CA LEU A 194 -11.98 5.77 -10.67
C LEU A 194 -13.27 5.20 -11.30
N ARG A 195 -14.25 4.87 -10.46
CA ARG A 195 -15.61 4.49 -10.90
C ARG A 195 -16.61 5.63 -10.75
N ALA A 196 -16.41 6.52 -9.80
CA ALA A 196 -17.34 7.58 -9.48
C ALA A 196 -17.29 8.71 -10.53
N PRO A 197 -18.37 8.97 -11.33
CA PRO A 197 -18.37 9.95 -12.39
C PRO A 197 -17.96 11.35 -11.93
N GLY A 198 -18.48 11.81 -10.79
CA GLY A 198 -18.14 13.15 -10.26
C GLY A 198 -16.66 13.33 -9.91
N ARG A 199 -15.94 12.25 -9.52
CA ARG A 199 -14.50 12.31 -9.31
C ARG A 199 -13.72 12.28 -10.63
N ILE A 200 -14.22 11.56 -11.62
CA ILE A 200 -13.66 11.54 -12.97
C ILE A 200 -13.75 12.94 -13.56
N THR A 201 -14.94 13.55 -13.54
CA THR A 201 -15.16 14.92 -14.04
C THR A 201 -14.24 15.92 -13.35
N ARG A 202 -14.11 15.84 -12.00
CA ARG A 202 -13.20 16.74 -11.26
C ARG A 202 -11.73 16.62 -11.72
N ARG A 203 -11.27 15.40 -12.05
CA ARG A 203 -9.92 15.22 -12.62
C ARG A 203 -9.81 15.80 -14.01
N GLN A 204 -10.85 15.62 -14.85
CA GLN A 204 -10.89 16.18 -16.20
C GLN A 204 -10.88 17.70 -16.16
N ASP A 205 -11.67 18.31 -15.27
CA ASP A 205 -11.71 19.76 -15.07
C ASP A 205 -10.33 20.29 -14.65
N ALA A 206 -9.66 19.61 -13.72
CA ALA A 206 -8.31 20.01 -13.27
C ALA A 206 -7.25 19.92 -14.37
N VAL A 207 -7.41 19.01 -15.35
CA VAL A 207 -6.51 18.89 -16.50
C VAL A 207 -6.88 19.87 -17.62
N GLY A 208 -8.16 20.18 -17.75
CA GLY A 208 -8.68 21.10 -18.76
C GLY A 208 -8.55 22.59 -18.44
N THR A 209 -8.19 22.92 -17.18
CA THR A 209 -7.96 24.30 -16.75
C THR A 209 -6.47 24.63 -16.97
N PRO A 210 -6.13 25.57 -17.87
CA PRO A 210 -4.74 25.97 -18.15
C PRO A 210 -4.07 26.67 -16.95
#